data_f9d8a56792110b34ff7daba3259db307
#
_entry.id   f9d8a56792110b34ff7daba3259db307
#
_cell.length_a   1.000
_cell.length_b   1.000
_cell.length_c   1.000
_cell.angle_alpha   90.00
_cell.angle_beta   90.00
_cell.angle_gamma   90.00
#
_symmetry.space_group_name_H-M   'P 1'
#
loop_
_entity.id
_entity.type
_entity.pdbx_description
1 polymer ?
#
loop_
_entity_poly.entity_id
_entity_poly.type
_entity_poly.pdbx_seq_one_letter_code
_entity_poly.pdbx_strand_id
1 'polypeptide(L)'
;MTGPLSGITVLDVTQQLVGPGGTMLLGDMGADVIHVEPPPADVPSYARDSQGRMRAGLSFLRSKRSISLDLTKSEARQVVYDLAEHADVFYQNYRYGVADDLGMDYAHIEQVNPSIVYCGVSAFGYTGPDEHRVGFDIIAQAGGGSMVPRHDSPDLPSPQGSPIGDVTGMCLGA
;
A
#
# COMPACT_ATOMS: atom_id res chain seq x y z
N MET A 1 10.45 19.16 -4.77
CA MET A 1 9.37 20.12 -5.10
C MET A 1 8.93 20.80 -3.81
N THR A 2 8.60 22.07 -3.85
CA THR A 2 8.01 22.76 -2.69
C THR A 2 6.50 22.57 -2.74
N GLY A 3 5.92 21.94 -1.76
CA GLY A 3 4.48 21.67 -1.65
C GLY A 3 3.99 21.76 -0.21
N PRO A 4 2.70 21.59 0.06
CA PRO A 4 2.14 21.70 1.40
C PRO A 4 2.72 20.68 2.40
N LEU A 5 3.26 19.55 1.91
CA LEU A 5 3.91 18.52 2.74
C LEU A 5 5.45 18.57 2.67
N SER A 6 6.04 19.69 2.24
CA SER A 6 7.50 19.84 2.24
C SER A 6 8.06 19.73 3.66
N GLY A 7 9.04 18.84 3.84
CA GLY A 7 9.65 18.54 5.15
C GLY A 7 9.03 17.35 5.87
N ILE A 8 7.96 16.76 5.33
CA ILE A 8 7.38 15.51 5.83
C ILE A 8 8.05 14.32 5.13
N THR A 9 8.48 13.33 5.91
CA THR A 9 9.06 12.07 5.43
C THR A 9 8.07 10.94 5.63
N VAL A 10 7.77 10.21 4.54
CA VAL A 10 6.85 9.07 4.54
C VAL A 10 7.62 7.79 4.25
N LEU A 11 7.59 6.84 5.17
CA LEU A 11 8.10 5.48 4.95
C LEU A 11 6.97 4.59 4.45
N ASP A 12 7.07 4.20 3.20
CA ASP A 12 6.06 3.49 2.43
C ASP A 12 6.47 2.02 2.24
N VAL A 13 5.86 1.10 2.99
CA VAL A 13 6.05 -0.35 2.85
C VAL A 13 4.88 -1.02 2.12
N THR A 14 4.12 -0.24 1.36
CA THR A 14 2.90 -0.70 0.69
C THR A 14 3.17 -1.46 -0.61
N GLN A 15 2.16 -2.22 -1.05
CA GLN A 15 2.23 -3.03 -2.26
C GLN A 15 0.97 -2.85 -3.11
N GLN A 16 1.04 -3.26 -4.38
CA GLN A 16 -0.04 -3.25 -5.36
C GLN A 16 -0.46 -1.83 -5.79
N LEU A 17 -1.70 -1.41 -5.51
CA LEU A 17 -2.31 -0.20 -6.04
C LEU A 17 -2.67 0.81 -4.94
N VAL A 18 -3.50 0.39 -3.99
CA VAL A 18 -4.14 1.28 -3.02
C VAL A 18 -3.15 2.04 -2.15
N GLY A 19 -2.18 1.33 -1.58
CA GLY A 19 -1.16 1.94 -0.73
C GLY A 19 -0.18 2.81 -1.53
N PRO A 20 0.50 2.26 -2.57
CA PRO A 20 1.41 3.06 -3.38
C PRO A 20 0.75 4.28 -4.03
N GLY A 21 -0.54 4.21 -4.35
CA GLY A 21 -1.30 5.35 -4.85
C GLY A 21 -1.51 6.44 -3.81
N GLY A 22 -1.82 6.07 -2.56
CA GLY A 22 -1.95 7.03 -1.46
C GLY A 22 -0.64 7.76 -1.19
N THR A 23 0.45 7.02 -1.04
CA THR A 23 1.78 7.60 -0.79
C THR A 23 2.32 8.41 -1.99
N MET A 24 1.90 8.06 -3.23
CA MET A 24 2.17 8.89 -4.41
C MET A 24 1.50 10.26 -4.29
N LEU A 25 0.24 10.33 -3.84
CA LEU A 25 -0.44 11.61 -3.64
C LEU A 25 0.29 12.48 -2.60
N LEU A 26 0.78 11.87 -1.50
CA LEU A 26 1.60 12.59 -0.52
C LEU A 26 2.90 13.12 -1.16
N GLY A 27 3.58 12.31 -1.98
CA GLY A 27 4.76 12.72 -2.73
C GLY A 27 4.49 13.85 -3.73
N ASP A 28 3.36 13.79 -4.45
CA ASP A 28 2.94 14.85 -5.37
C ASP A 28 2.64 16.18 -4.62
N MET A 29 2.26 16.09 -3.34
CA MET A 29 2.09 17.24 -2.44
C MET A 29 3.41 17.72 -1.79
N GLY A 30 4.54 17.08 -2.09
CA GLY A 30 5.86 17.54 -1.67
C GLY A 30 6.50 16.75 -0.52
N ALA A 31 5.87 15.69 -0.04
CA ALA A 31 6.49 14.80 0.95
C ALA A 31 7.70 14.05 0.34
N ASP A 32 8.69 13.75 1.16
CA ASP A 32 9.80 12.85 0.80
C ASP A 32 9.38 11.40 1.08
N VAL A 33 8.98 10.69 0.05
CA VAL A 33 8.48 9.31 0.16
C VAL A 33 9.61 8.32 -0.10
N ILE A 34 9.88 7.44 0.86
CA ILE A 34 10.82 6.32 0.75
C ILE A 34 10.00 5.04 0.61
N HIS A 35 9.97 4.49 -0.59
CA HIS A 35 9.23 3.26 -0.89
C HIS A 35 10.13 2.04 -0.72
N VAL A 36 9.69 1.09 0.11
CA VAL A 36 10.36 -0.19 0.32
C VAL A 36 9.72 -1.22 -0.61
N GLU A 37 10.50 -1.74 -1.54
CA GLU A 37 10.05 -2.75 -2.50
C GLU A 37 10.74 -4.10 -2.28
N PRO A 38 10.08 -5.23 -2.60
CA PRO A 38 10.72 -6.54 -2.53
C PRO A 38 11.86 -6.65 -3.55
N PRO A 39 12.84 -7.55 -3.31
CA PRO A 39 13.87 -7.84 -4.29
C PRO A 39 13.29 -8.22 -5.65
N PRO A 40 13.91 -7.84 -6.77
CA PRO A 40 13.39 -8.11 -8.11
C PRO A 40 13.11 -9.59 -8.40
N ALA A 41 13.82 -10.51 -7.76
CA ALA A 41 13.58 -11.95 -7.89
C ALA A 41 12.24 -12.40 -7.29
N ASP A 42 11.73 -11.68 -6.32
CA ASP A 42 10.50 -12.03 -5.58
C ASP A 42 9.25 -11.39 -6.20
N VAL A 43 9.44 -10.54 -7.21
CA VAL A 43 8.33 -9.93 -7.94
C VAL A 43 7.77 -10.92 -8.96
N PRO A 44 6.48 -11.30 -8.88
CA PRO A 44 5.88 -12.25 -9.80
C PRO A 44 6.01 -11.84 -11.26
N SER A 45 6.26 -12.81 -12.15
CA SER A 45 6.47 -12.56 -13.57
C SER A 45 5.27 -11.89 -14.27
N TYR A 46 4.05 -12.14 -13.78
CA TYR A 46 2.84 -11.49 -14.33
C TYR A 46 2.78 -9.99 -14.02
N ALA A 47 3.48 -9.54 -13.00
CA ALA A 47 3.56 -8.12 -12.65
C ALA A 47 4.54 -7.34 -13.55
N ARG A 48 5.27 -8.03 -14.43
CA ARG A 48 6.26 -7.43 -15.33
C ARG A 48 5.78 -7.46 -16.79
N ASP A 49 6.22 -6.49 -17.57
CA ASP A 49 6.08 -6.53 -19.03
C ASP A 49 7.19 -7.39 -19.69
N SER A 50 7.13 -7.50 -21.02
CA SER A 50 8.13 -8.27 -21.80
C SER A 50 9.56 -7.70 -21.69
N GLN A 51 9.72 -6.50 -21.16
CA GLN A 51 11.01 -5.84 -20.90
C GLN A 51 11.41 -5.91 -19.42
N GLY A 52 10.67 -6.68 -18.60
CA GLY A 52 10.92 -6.84 -17.17
C GLY A 52 10.46 -5.67 -16.29
N ARG A 53 9.77 -4.67 -16.85
CA ARG A 53 9.27 -3.51 -16.10
C ARG A 53 7.95 -3.84 -15.40
N MET A 54 7.71 -3.27 -14.25
CA MET A 54 6.43 -3.40 -13.53
C MET A 54 5.28 -2.85 -14.37
N ARG A 55 4.25 -3.68 -14.63
CA ARG A 55 3.11 -3.31 -15.50
C ARG A 55 2.19 -2.27 -14.87
N ALA A 56 1.83 -2.48 -13.62
CA ALA A 56 0.78 -1.70 -12.96
C ALA A 56 1.30 -0.67 -11.95
N GLY A 57 2.57 -0.77 -11.55
CA GLY A 57 3.10 0.02 -10.43
C GLY A 57 3.80 1.32 -10.82
N LEU A 58 4.29 1.44 -12.05
CA LEU A 58 5.19 2.55 -12.43
C LEU A 58 4.54 3.93 -12.28
N SER A 59 3.24 4.05 -12.58
CA SER A 59 2.53 5.32 -12.42
C SER A 59 2.39 5.75 -10.95
N PHE A 60 2.36 4.79 -10.02
CA PHE A 60 2.23 5.04 -8.58
C PHE A 60 3.57 5.13 -7.85
N LEU A 61 4.69 4.94 -8.56
CA LEU A 61 6.04 5.08 -8.01
C LEU A 61 6.66 6.46 -8.29
N ARG A 62 5.97 7.33 -9.01
CA ARG A 62 6.45 8.69 -9.21
C ARG A 62 6.53 9.45 -7.88
N SER A 63 7.38 10.44 -7.82
CA SER A 63 7.60 11.30 -6.64
C SER A 63 8.09 10.54 -5.40
N LYS A 64 8.73 9.36 -5.60
CA LYS A 64 9.28 8.52 -4.53
C LYS A 64 10.75 8.18 -4.79
N ARG A 65 11.48 8.01 -3.71
CA ARG A 65 12.74 7.25 -3.69
C ARG A 65 12.43 5.80 -3.37
N SER A 66 13.27 4.85 -3.80
CA SER A 66 13.04 3.44 -3.47
C SER A 66 14.28 2.77 -2.87
N ILE A 67 14.03 1.76 -2.05
CA ILE A 67 15.01 0.82 -1.52
C ILE A 67 14.45 -0.59 -1.65
N SER A 68 15.26 -1.54 -2.11
CA SER A 68 14.85 -2.94 -2.24
C SER A 68 15.30 -3.75 -1.04
N LEU A 69 14.36 -4.32 -0.28
CA LEU A 69 14.59 -5.06 0.96
C LEU A 69 13.79 -6.37 1.00
N ASP A 70 14.44 -7.46 1.37
CA ASP A 70 13.77 -8.72 1.71
C ASP A 70 13.32 -8.68 3.18
N LEU A 71 12.09 -8.25 3.41
CA LEU A 71 11.53 -8.07 4.76
C LEU A 71 11.33 -9.38 5.54
N THR A 72 11.56 -10.54 4.94
CA THR A 72 11.61 -11.81 5.67
C THR A 72 12.88 -11.92 6.52
N LYS A 73 13.90 -11.12 6.23
CA LYS A 73 15.18 -11.08 6.94
C LYS A 73 15.20 -10.02 8.05
N SER A 74 15.74 -10.39 9.21
CA SER A 74 15.87 -9.49 10.36
C SER A 74 16.68 -8.23 10.06
N GLU A 75 17.75 -8.39 9.28
CA GLU A 75 18.64 -7.28 8.91
C GLU A 75 17.92 -6.25 8.04
N ALA A 76 17.05 -6.71 7.14
CA ALA A 76 16.24 -5.83 6.31
C ALA A 76 15.18 -5.09 7.13
N ARG A 77 14.55 -5.78 8.11
CA ARG A 77 13.61 -5.14 9.05
C ARG A 77 14.31 -4.10 9.92
N GLN A 78 15.56 -4.34 10.33
CA GLN A 78 16.33 -3.33 11.07
C GLN A 78 16.52 -2.05 10.26
N VAL A 79 16.79 -2.15 8.95
CA VAL A 79 16.88 -0.97 8.07
C VAL A 79 15.54 -0.20 8.04
N VAL A 80 14.41 -0.91 8.06
CA VAL A 80 13.09 -0.26 8.13
C VAL A 80 12.90 0.46 9.46
N TYR A 81 13.33 -0.11 10.58
CA TYR A 81 13.28 0.57 11.88
C TYR A 81 14.17 1.81 11.93
N ASP A 82 15.40 1.71 11.40
CA ASP A 82 16.32 2.85 11.32
C ASP A 82 15.73 4.00 10.48
N LEU A 83 15.00 3.68 9.40
CA LEU A 83 14.27 4.68 8.62
C LEU A 83 13.05 5.22 9.35
N ALA A 84 12.31 4.38 10.07
CA ALA A 84 11.11 4.76 10.81
C ALA A 84 11.42 5.71 11.98
N GLU A 85 12.61 5.61 12.59
CA GLU A 85 13.07 6.52 13.63
C GLU A 85 13.07 7.99 13.16
N HIS A 86 13.25 8.22 11.86
CA HIS A 86 13.36 9.54 11.25
C HIS A 86 12.18 9.90 10.33
N ALA A 87 11.17 9.05 10.25
CA ALA A 87 9.98 9.28 9.44
C ALA A 87 8.86 9.96 10.25
N ASP A 88 8.05 10.78 9.60
CA ASP A 88 6.84 11.36 10.19
C ASP A 88 5.64 10.43 10.02
N VAL A 89 5.63 9.67 8.92
CA VAL A 89 4.53 8.76 8.58
C VAL A 89 5.07 7.39 8.22
N PHE A 90 4.47 6.35 8.79
CA PHE A 90 4.65 4.95 8.36
C PHE A 90 3.37 4.48 7.66
N TYR A 91 3.48 4.02 6.42
CA TYR A 91 2.31 3.66 5.61
C TYR A 91 2.42 2.21 5.13
N GLN A 92 1.42 1.37 5.48
CA GLN A 92 1.36 -0.03 5.09
C GLN A 92 -0.03 -0.43 4.60
N ASN A 93 -0.13 -1.48 3.77
CA ASN A 93 -1.38 -2.07 3.32
C ASN A 93 -1.35 -3.60 3.35
N TYR A 94 -0.69 -4.16 4.35
CA TYR A 94 -0.65 -5.60 4.55
C TYR A 94 -2.02 -6.14 4.98
N ARG A 95 -2.25 -7.42 4.68
CA ARG A 95 -3.39 -8.15 5.21
C ARG A 95 -3.28 -8.26 6.72
N TYR A 96 -4.42 -8.49 7.38
CA TYR A 96 -4.46 -8.74 8.82
C TYR A 96 -3.40 -9.77 9.25
N GLY A 97 -2.66 -9.47 10.30
CA GLY A 97 -1.61 -10.30 10.89
C GLY A 97 -0.25 -10.23 10.19
N VAL A 98 -0.16 -9.83 8.93
CA VAL A 98 1.13 -9.80 8.20
C VAL A 98 2.06 -8.72 8.73
N ALA A 99 1.53 -7.54 9.08
CA ALA A 99 2.35 -6.49 9.69
C ALA A 99 2.90 -6.95 11.05
N ASP A 100 2.10 -7.67 11.85
CA ASP A 100 2.50 -8.26 13.13
C ASP A 100 3.62 -9.29 12.94
N ASP A 101 3.45 -10.22 11.99
CA ASP A 101 4.44 -11.26 11.67
C ASP A 101 5.80 -10.66 11.22
N LEU A 102 5.75 -9.51 10.54
CA LEU A 102 6.93 -8.79 10.11
C LEU A 102 7.52 -7.86 11.19
N GLY A 103 6.82 -7.64 12.30
CA GLY A 103 7.17 -6.66 13.32
C GLY A 103 7.02 -5.21 12.82
N MET A 104 6.06 -4.98 11.93
CA MET A 104 5.79 -3.68 11.31
C MET A 104 4.39 -3.16 11.62
N ASP A 105 3.71 -3.77 12.61
CA ASP A 105 2.47 -3.25 13.17
C ASP A 105 2.73 -1.98 14.00
N TYR A 106 1.64 -1.31 14.38
CA TYR A 106 1.74 -0.07 15.15
C TYR A 106 2.54 -0.21 16.43
N ALA A 107 2.35 -1.31 17.18
CA ALA A 107 2.99 -1.51 18.47
C ALA A 107 4.53 -1.65 18.36
N HIS A 108 5.04 -2.24 17.29
CA HIS A 108 6.48 -2.32 17.03
C HIS A 108 7.05 -0.97 16.54
N ILE A 109 6.36 -0.32 15.61
CA ILE A 109 6.83 0.95 15.03
C ILE A 109 6.77 2.09 16.04
N GLU A 110 5.73 2.15 16.91
CA GLU A 110 5.62 3.12 17.99
C GLU A 110 6.78 3.04 19.00
N GLN A 111 7.33 1.84 19.25
CA GLN A 111 8.49 1.69 20.14
C GLN A 111 9.74 2.35 19.57
N VAL A 112 9.86 2.40 18.24
CA VAL A 112 10.99 3.04 17.54
C VAL A 112 10.78 4.55 17.44
N ASN A 113 9.55 4.95 17.10
CA ASN A 113 9.19 6.37 16.95
C ASN A 113 7.79 6.63 17.53
N PRO A 114 7.70 7.08 18.81
CA PRO A 114 6.41 7.34 19.46
C PRO A 114 5.58 8.49 18.86
N SER A 115 6.19 9.31 18.00
CA SER A 115 5.50 10.43 17.34
C SER A 115 5.00 10.11 15.95
N ILE A 116 5.20 8.88 15.46
CA ILE A 116 4.90 8.51 14.10
C ILE A 116 3.39 8.48 13.83
N VAL A 117 2.97 9.00 12.70
CA VAL A 117 1.63 8.78 12.18
C VAL A 117 1.60 7.44 11.46
N TYR A 118 0.88 6.47 12.01
CA TYR A 118 0.78 5.14 11.43
C TYR A 118 -0.47 5.00 10.60
N CYS A 119 -0.33 4.77 9.31
CA CYS A 119 -1.44 4.53 8.38
C CYS A 119 -1.44 3.07 7.93
N GLY A 120 -2.51 2.37 8.28
CA GLY A 120 -2.76 1.01 7.80
C GLY A 120 -4.02 0.96 6.94
N VAL A 121 -3.91 0.48 5.69
CA VAL A 121 -5.05 0.33 4.78
C VAL A 121 -5.32 -1.14 4.51
N SER A 122 -6.53 -1.59 4.79
CA SER A 122 -6.99 -2.93 4.46
C SER A 122 -8.43 -2.93 3.95
N ALA A 123 -8.84 -4.01 3.28
CA ALA A 123 -10.16 -4.07 2.66
C ALA A 123 -11.32 -4.05 3.67
N PHE A 124 -11.10 -4.54 4.89
CA PHE A 124 -12.15 -4.68 5.91
C PHE A 124 -11.78 -4.01 7.25
N GLY A 125 -10.69 -3.26 7.30
CA GLY A 125 -10.15 -2.70 8.55
C GLY A 125 -9.38 -3.73 9.37
N TYR A 126 -8.94 -3.32 10.56
CA TYR A 126 -8.17 -4.15 11.50
C TYR A 126 -8.98 -4.49 12.75
N THR A 127 -10.28 -4.21 12.73
CA THR A 127 -11.23 -4.51 13.83
C THR A 127 -12.57 -4.93 13.24
N GLY A 128 -13.31 -5.74 13.98
CA GLY A 128 -14.65 -6.17 13.60
C GLY A 128 -14.71 -7.61 13.03
N PRO A 129 -15.91 -8.10 12.70
CA PRO A 129 -16.12 -9.51 12.37
C PRO A 129 -15.44 -9.96 11.07
N ASP A 130 -15.12 -9.04 10.17
CA ASP A 130 -14.57 -9.31 8.85
C ASP A 130 -13.06 -8.98 8.73
N GLU A 131 -12.39 -8.60 9.82
CA GLU A 131 -10.99 -8.16 9.83
C GLU A 131 -10.01 -9.16 9.19
N HIS A 132 -10.27 -10.48 9.34
CA HIS A 132 -9.44 -11.54 8.76
C HIS A 132 -9.73 -11.84 7.29
N ARG A 133 -10.77 -11.23 6.70
CA ARG A 133 -11.15 -11.50 5.32
C ARG A 133 -10.14 -10.88 4.35
N VAL A 134 -9.83 -11.66 3.32
CA VAL A 134 -9.02 -11.17 2.20
C VAL A 134 -9.90 -10.33 1.28
N GLY A 135 -9.40 -9.17 0.89
CA GLY A 135 -10.08 -8.28 -0.03
C GLY A 135 -9.18 -7.73 -1.11
N PHE A 136 -9.78 -7.52 -2.26
CA PHE A 136 -9.26 -6.78 -3.41
C PHE A 136 -10.38 -5.87 -3.90
N ASP A 137 -10.07 -4.99 -4.83
CA ASP A 137 -11.05 -4.10 -5.44
C ASP A 137 -12.37 -4.79 -5.84
N ILE A 138 -12.29 -5.94 -6.49
CA ILE A 138 -13.48 -6.71 -6.90
C ILE A 138 -14.35 -7.13 -5.71
N ILE A 139 -13.75 -7.45 -4.57
CA ILE A 139 -14.48 -7.82 -3.35
C ILE A 139 -15.14 -6.58 -2.75
N ALA A 140 -14.44 -5.43 -2.75
CA ALA A 140 -15.01 -4.16 -2.31
C ALA A 140 -16.19 -3.74 -3.19
N GLN A 141 -16.08 -3.89 -4.52
CA GLN A 141 -17.17 -3.62 -5.45
C GLN A 141 -18.38 -4.54 -5.22
N ALA A 142 -18.14 -5.83 -5.00
CA ALA A 142 -19.21 -6.80 -4.72
C ALA A 142 -19.93 -6.47 -3.40
N GLY A 143 -19.16 -6.28 -2.32
CA GLY A 143 -19.69 -5.97 -0.99
C GLY A 143 -20.37 -4.61 -0.91
N GLY A 144 -19.87 -3.62 -1.64
CA GLY A 144 -20.43 -2.28 -1.74
C GLY A 144 -21.61 -2.15 -2.72
N GLY A 145 -21.97 -3.23 -3.42
CA GLY A 145 -23.10 -3.23 -4.36
C GLY A 145 -22.86 -2.39 -5.64
N SER A 146 -21.60 -2.12 -5.99
CA SER A 146 -21.26 -1.29 -7.16
C SER A 146 -21.10 -2.11 -8.46
N MET A 147 -21.19 -3.44 -8.38
CA MET A 147 -21.14 -4.27 -9.57
C MET A 147 -22.36 -4.08 -10.46
N VAL A 148 -22.17 -4.15 -11.77
CA VAL A 148 -23.21 -4.00 -12.76
C VAL A 148 -23.53 -5.34 -13.44
N PRO A 149 -24.75 -5.55 -13.96
CA PRO A 149 -25.06 -6.71 -14.78
C PRO A 149 -24.17 -6.78 -16.02
N ARG A 150 -23.73 -7.96 -16.39
CA ARG A 150 -22.97 -8.16 -17.63
C ARG A 150 -23.91 -8.02 -18.84
N HIS A 151 -23.41 -7.41 -19.90
CA HIS A 151 -24.17 -7.25 -21.14
C HIS A 151 -24.52 -8.62 -21.80
N ASP A 152 -23.58 -9.57 -21.74
CA ASP A 152 -23.72 -10.92 -22.33
C ASP A 152 -24.37 -11.95 -21.37
N SER A 153 -24.49 -11.61 -20.11
CA SER A 153 -25.04 -12.49 -19.07
C SER A 153 -25.60 -11.62 -17.93
N PRO A 154 -26.81 -11.05 -18.07
CA PRO A 154 -27.38 -10.09 -17.12
C PRO A 154 -27.52 -10.61 -15.68
N ASP A 155 -27.61 -11.94 -15.50
CA ASP A 155 -27.71 -12.58 -14.18
C ASP A 155 -26.35 -12.70 -13.47
N LEU A 156 -25.25 -12.38 -14.16
CA LEU A 156 -23.91 -12.42 -13.58
C LEU A 156 -23.40 -11.01 -13.31
N PRO A 157 -22.94 -10.72 -12.08
CA PRO A 157 -22.33 -9.43 -11.77
C PRO A 157 -20.98 -9.29 -12.47
N SER A 158 -20.65 -8.06 -12.84
CA SER A 158 -19.34 -7.69 -13.38
C SER A 158 -18.80 -6.49 -12.62
N PRO A 159 -17.49 -6.45 -12.33
CA PRO A 159 -16.89 -5.25 -11.76
C PRO A 159 -17.00 -4.10 -12.75
N GLN A 160 -17.06 -2.89 -12.24
CA GLN A 160 -16.90 -1.70 -13.06
C GLN A 160 -15.51 -1.67 -13.68
N GLY A 161 -15.37 -1.04 -14.85
CA GLY A 161 -14.09 -1.01 -15.57
C GLY A 161 -12.97 -0.23 -14.89
N SER A 162 -13.29 0.52 -13.82
CA SER A 162 -12.32 1.22 -12.96
C SER A 162 -12.24 0.54 -11.59
N PRO A 163 -11.05 0.41 -10.97
CA PRO A 163 -10.88 -0.13 -9.62
C PRO A 163 -11.33 0.86 -8.55
N ILE A 164 -12.64 1.07 -8.43
CA ILE A 164 -13.26 2.10 -7.58
C ILE A 164 -12.89 1.91 -6.11
N GLY A 165 -12.85 0.67 -5.63
CA GLY A 165 -12.45 0.36 -4.25
C GLY A 165 -11.02 0.79 -3.96
N ASP A 166 -10.09 0.43 -4.84
CA ASP A 166 -8.68 0.81 -4.70
C ASP A 166 -8.49 2.33 -4.80
N VAL A 167 -9.14 2.99 -5.77
CA VAL A 167 -9.05 4.45 -5.94
C VAL A 167 -9.63 5.18 -4.73
N THR A 168 -10.74 4.71 -4.18
CA THR A 168 -11.32 5.29 -2.97
C THR A 168 -10.39 5.10 -1.77
N GLY A 169 -9.87 3.89 -1.56
CA GLY A 169 -8.92 3.59 -0.49
C GLY A 169 -7.63 4.42 -0.60
N MET A 170 -7.12 4.62 -1.81
CA MET A 170 -5.98 5.47 -2.10
C MET A 170 -6.23 6.93 -1.66
N CYS A 171 -7.39 7.50 -2.02
CA CYS A 171 -7.73 8.89 -1.69
C CYS A 171 -8.04 9.11 -0.19
N LEU A 172 -8.58 8.10 0.49
CA LEU A 172 -8.89 8.19 1.92
C LEU A 172 -7.69 7.95 2.82
N GLY A 173 -6.67 7.25 2.31
CA GLY A 173 -5.44 6.97 3.05
C GLY A 173 -4.35 8.05 2.89
N ALA A 174 -4.54 8.98 1.95
CA ALA A 174 -3.57 10.05 1.66
C ALA A 174 -3.79 11.38 2.52
#